data_f07b56b204fff5dad5ad518bab91ef43
#
_entry.id   f07b56b204fff5dad5ad518bab91ef43
#
_cell.length_a   1.000
_cell.length_b   1.000
_cell.length_c   1.000
_cell.angle_alpha   90.00
_cell.angle_beta   90.00
_cell.angle_gamma   90.00
#
_symmetry.space_group_name_H-M   'P 1'
#
loop_
_entity.id
_entity.type
_entity.pdbx_description
1 polymer ?
#
loop_
_entity_poly.entity_id
_entity_poly.type
_entity_poly.pdbx_seq_one_letter_code
_entity_poly.pdbx_strand_id
1 'polypeptide(L)'
;MKVLVVNAGSSSLKYQLFNTDNGSVLAKGNCERIGIAGSKITHKTSGKDEYAKETDLANHSEAIQLVVDTLLDSKVGCIESPNEIEAIGHRVVHGGPFFSESMLVTDEVMAVLEKCVAYAPLHTPAHIMGIKGCTAVMPKTPQVLVFDTAFHQTMSKEVYMYGVTYDMYEEYGVRRYGAHGTSHRYVSGEMVKLMGGCAEGKKIVTCHIGNGSSITAVKDGKCVDTSMGFTPLDGIMMGTRCGAIDPAIVPFIMEKKNFTPKEMDAYMNKQCGLLGISGVSSDSRDLEKAMNEGNERAALTYDMLCYQIKKFIGAYSASMGGLDGIVFTAGIGEHSPFIREKVLSGLEYLGVKLDKERNNFGHSGDPVKISADDSRVAVYMIPTNEELVIAADTEKIVKAL
;
A
#
# COMPACT_ATOMS: atom_id res chain seq x y z
N MET A 1 2.47 -22.64 -10.06
CA MET A 1 2.60 -22.81 -8.59
C MET A 1 1.39 -22.22 -7.89
N LYS A 2 0.87 -22.90 -6.84
CA LYS A 2 -0.19 -22.33 -5.99
C LYS A 2 0.45 -21.63 -4.77
N VAL A 3 0.31 -20.32 -4.71
CA VAL A 3 0.89 -19.45 -3.65
C VAL A 3 -0.22 -18.84 -2.82
N LEU A 4 -0.19 -19.08 -1.50
CA LEU A 4 -1.08 -18.43 -0.54
C LEU A 4 -0.45 -17.09 -0.11
N VAL A 5 -1.06 -15.97 -0.46
CA VAL A 5 -0.67 -14.66 0.03
C VAL A 5 -1.44 -14.31 1.28
N VAL A 6 -0.73 -13.90 2.33
CA VAL A 6 -1.28 -13.58 3.65
C VAL A 6 -0.90 -12.15 4.05
N ASN A 7 -1.89 -11.40 4.52
CA ASN A 7 -1.72 -10.09 5.12
C ASN A 7 -2.40 -10.09 6.50
N ALA A 8 -1.58 -10.26 7.55
CA ALA A 8 -2.03 -10.35 8.94
C ALA A 8 -2.05 -8.97 9.60
N GLY A 9 -3.21 -8.52 10.03
CA GLY A 9 -3.40 -7.36 10.89
C GLY A 9 -3.59 -7.77 12.36
N SER A 10 -3.69 -6.81 13.28
CA SER A 10 -3.81 -7.06 14.73
C SER A 10 -5.02 -7.93 15.11
N SER A 11 -6.14 -7.78 14.41
CA SER A 11 -7.39 -8.53 14.63
C SER A 11 -8.03 -9.01 13.33
N SER A 12 -7.25 -9.10 12.25
CA SER A 12 -7.74 -9.52 10.94
C SER A 12 -6.65 -10.26 10.16
N LEU A 13 -7.08 -11.07 9.19
CA LEU A 13 -6.17 -11.78 8.29
C LEU A 13 -6.84 -11.85 6.92
N LYS A 14 -6.27 -11.13 5.96
CA LYS A 14 -6.68 -11.23 4.55
C LYS A 14 -5.80 -12.23 3.83
N TYR A 15 -6.39 -12.97 2.90
CA TYR A 15 -5.63 -13.93 2.11
C TYR A 15 -6.14 -14.02 0.67
N GLN A 16 -5.23 -14.43 -0.22
CA GLN A 16 -5.55 -14.82 -1.59
C GLN A 16 -4.70 -16.02 -1.98
N LEU A 17 -5.32 -17.01 -2.62
CA LEU A 17 -4.62 -18.15 -3.21
C LEU A 17 -4.49 -17.90 -4.71
N PHE A 18 -3.26 -17.80 -5.19
CA PHE A 18 -2.94 -17.58 -6.59
C PHE A 18 -2.50 -18.87 -7.28
N ASN A 19 -2.86 -18.99 -8.56
CA ASN A 19 -2.10 -19.79 -9.51
C ASN A 19 -1.15 -18.85 -10.25
N THR A 20 0.14 -18.93 -9.95
CA THR A 20 1.15 -18.03 -10.54
C THR A 20 1.45 -18.31 -12.00
N ASP A 21 1.14 -19.51 -12.51
CA ASP A 21 1.39 -19.87 -13.90
C ASP A 21 0.58 -18.99 -14.89
N ASN A 22 -0.57 -18.50 -14.45
CA ASN A 22 -1.44 -17.61 -15.22
C ASN A 22 -1.87 -16.34 -14.48
N GLY A 23 -1.38 -16.11 -13.26
CA GLY A 23 -1.71 -14.96 -12.43
C GLY A 23 -3.15 -14.95 -11.89
N SER A 24 -3.91 -16.05 -12.02
CA SER A 24 -5.31 -16.08 -11.57
C SER A 24 -5.45 -16.25 -10.07
N VAL A 25 -6.46 -15.57 -9.50
CA VAL A 25 -6.88 -15.75 -8.11
C VAL A 25 -7.85 -16.94 -8.06
N LEU A 26 -7.44 -18.01 -7.37
CA LEU A 26 -8.28 -19.20 -7.16
C LEU A 26 -9.31 -18.98 -6.07
N ALA A 27 -8.90 -18.34 -4.98
CA ALA A 27 -9.76 -17.96 -3.87
C ALA A 27 -9.21 -16.74 -3.14
N LYS A 28 -10.08 -15.99 -2.48
CA LYS A 28 -9.75 -14.87 -1.59
C LYS A 28 -10.68 -14.81 -0.41
N GLY A 29 -10.23 -14.23 0.68
CA GLY A 29 -11.07 -14.09 1.87
C GLY A 29 -10.44 -13.24 2.95
N ASN A 30 -11.19 -13.12 4.05
CA ASN A 30 -10.82 -12.33 5.19
C ASN A 30 -11.37 -12.98 6.47
N CYS A 31 -10.51 -13.12 7.48
CA CYS A 31 -10.92 -13.39 8.86
C CYS A 31 -10.91 -12.05 9.62
N GLU A 32 -11.99 -11.73 10.30
CA GLU A 32 -12.16 -10.49 11.05
C GLU A 32 -12.40 -10.77 12.52
N ARG A 33 -12.07 -9.79 13.38
CA ARG A 33 -12.26 -9.82 14.83
C ARG A 33 -11.55 -11.00 15.51
N ILE A 34 -10.37 -11.36 15.02
CA ILE A 34 -9.49 -12.39 15.63
C ILE A 34 -9.12 -11.94 17.05
N GLY A 35 -9.29 -12.81 18.02
CA GLY A 35 -9.03 -12.55 19.45
C GLY A 35 -10.13 -11.77 20.17
N ILE A 36 -11.26 -11.46 19.53
CA ILE A 36 -12.42 -10.76 20.12
C ILE A 36 -13.73 -11.41 19.70
N ALA A 37 -14.79 -11.23 20.49
CA ALA A 37 -16.09 -11.85 20.22
C ALA A 37 -16.67 -11.45 18.85
N GLY A 38 -17.36 -12.39 18.20
CA GLY A 38 -18.00 -12.20 16.90
C GLY A 38 -17.02 -12.28 15.73
N SER A 39 -16.01 -13.13 15.84
CA SER A 39 -15.11 -13.44 14.73
C SER A 39 -15.86 -14.10 13.58
N LYS A 40 -15.44 -13.82 12.37
CA LYS A 40 -16.02 -14.41 11.15
C LYS A 40 -14.99 -14.58 10.06
N ILE A 41 -15.22 -15.55 9.18
CA ILE A 41 -14.54 -15.66 7.89
C ILE A 41 -15.53 -15.30 6.77
N THR A 42 -15.01 -14.54 5.77
CA THR A 42 -15.64 -14.40 4.46
C THR A 42 -14.70 -15.01 3.42
N HIS A 43 -15.23 -15.77 2.49
CA HIS A 43 -14.45 -16.52 1.49
C HIS A 43 -15.15 -16.50 0.13
N LYS A 44 -14.35 -16.35 -0.92
CA LYS A 44 -14.83 -16.37 -2.30
C LYS A 44 -13.86 -17.19 -3.16
N THR A 45 -14.31 -18.33 -3.62
CA THR A 45 -13.62 -19.09 -4.65
C THR A 45 -14.08 -18.61 -6.03
N SER A 46 -13.17 -18.57 -6.99
CA SER A 46 -13.49 -18.21 -8.38
C SER A 46 -14.56 -19.14 -8.94
N GLY A 47 -15.62 -18.54 -9.49
CA GLY A 47 -16.74 -19.32 -10.06
C GLY A 47 -17.74 -19.89 -9.05
N LYS A 48 -17.57 -19.65 -7.73
CA LYS A 48 -18.52 -20.09 -6.69
C LYS A 48 -19.17 -18.88 -6.00
N ASP A 49 -20.24 -19.11 -5.23
CA ASP A 49 -20.86 -18.08 -4.40
C ASP A 49 -19.98 -17.70 -3.21
N GLU A 50 -20.21 -16.50 -2.68
CA GLU A 50 -19.52 -16.05 -1.46
C GLU A 50 -19.99 -16.87 -0.26
N TYR A 51 -19.03 -17.29 0.56
CA TYR A 51 -19.27 -18.03 1.79
C TYR A 51 -18.89 -17.15 2.98
N ALA A 52 -19.74 -17.14 4.00
CA ALA A 52 -19.45 -16.48 5.27
C ALA A 52 -19.84 -17.39 6.43
N LYS A 53 -19.01 -17.41 7.48
CA LYS A 53 -19.25 -18.18 8.70
C LYS A 53 -18.78 -17.39 9.91
N GLU A 54 -19.65 -17.25 10.90
CA GLU A 54 -19.26 -16.80 12.23
C GLU A 54 -18.66 -17.98 12.99
N THR A 55 -17.53 -17.76 13.64
CA THR A 55 -16.82 -18.75 14.44
C THR A 55 -15.83 -18.04 15.35
N ASP A 56 -15.65 -18.51 16.57
CA ASP A 56 -14.67 -17.95 17.47
C ASP A 56 -13.24 -18.25 16.95
N LEU A 57 -12.41 -17.22 16.95
CA LEU A 57 -11.01 -17.28 16.57
C LEU A 57 -10.18 -16.63 17.66
N ALA A 58 -9.56 -17.43 18.50
CA ALA A 58 -8.79 -16.94 19.64
C ALA A 58 -7.46 -16.27 19.21
N ASN A 59 -6.90 -16.68 18.07
CA ASN A 59 -5.60 -16.21 17.60
C ASN A 59 -5.42 -16.42 16.08
N HIS A 60 -4.29 -15.94 15.55
CA HIS A 60 -3.97 -16.05 14.12
C HIS A 60 -3.73 -17.49 13.66
N SER A 61 -3.25 -18.39 14.51
CA SER A 61 -3.07 -19.81 14.13
C SER A 61 -4.40 -20.47 13.85
N GLU A 62 -5.42 -20.20 14.68
CA GLU A 62 -6.79 -20.69 14.44
C GLU A 62 -7.39 -20.09 13.17
N ALA A 63 -7.12 -18.81 12.91
CA ALA A 63 -7.56 -18.16 11.67
C ALA A 63 -6.92 -18.80 10.43
N ILE A 64 -5.61 -19.08 10.46
CA ILE A 64 -4.92 -19.78 9.36
C ILE A 64 -5.46 -21.20 9.20
N GLN A 65 -5.68 -21.94 10.29
CA GLN A 65 -6.28 -23.28 10.19
C GLN A 65 -7.66 -23.20 9.53
N LEU A 66 -8.52 -22.26 9.95
CA LEU A 66 -9.82 -22.06 9.33
C LEU A 66 -9.73 -21.70 7.84
N VAL A 67 -8.73 -20.90 7.44
CA VAL A 67 -8.49 -20.59 6.02
C VAL A 67 -8.15 -21.86 5.26
N VAL A 68 -7.24 -22.68 5.76
CA VAL A 68 -6.85 -23.96 5.11
C VAL A 68 -8.05 -24.92 5.04
N ASP A 69 -8.80 -25.07 6.12
CA ASP A 69 -10.00 -25.91 6.15
C ASP A 69 -11.06 -25.42 5.14
N THR A 70 -11.22 -24.11 5.00
CA THR A 70 -12.18 -23.52 4.04
C THR A 70 -11.71 -23.71 2.60
N LEU A 71 -10.40 -23.62 2.32
CA LEU A 71 -9.84 -23.90 1.01
C LEU A 71 -9.99 -25.37 0.60
N LEU A 72 -10.02 -26.30 1.58
CA LEU A 72 -10.21 -27.74 1.41
C LEU A 72 -11.68 -28.17 1.36
N ASP A 73 -12.61 -27.31 1.79
CA ASP A 73 -14.02 -27.67 1.84
C ASP A 73 -14.57 -28.03 0.45
N SER A 74 -15.23 -29.15 0.32
CA SER A 74 -15.72 -29.69 -0.96
C SER A 74 -16.73 -28.80 -1.69
N LYS A 75 -17.46 -27.92 -0.94
CA LYS A 75 -18.48 -27.04 -1.49
C LYS A 75 -17.93 -25.67 -1.85
N VAL A 76 -17.15 -25.09 -0.95
CA VAL A 76 -16.68 -23.71 -1.07
C VAL A 76 -15.20 -23.58 -1.40
N GLY A 77 -14.39 -24.59 -1.16
CA GLY A 77 -12.95 -24.59 -1.37
C GLY A 77 -12.54 -24.82 -2.84
N CYS A 78 -11.23 -24.87 -3.09
CA CYS A 78 -10.64 -24.98 -4.43
C CYS A 78 -9.37 -25.85 -4.48
N ILE A 79 -9.03 -26.52 -3.39
CA ILE A 79 -7.92 -27.49 -3.32
C ILE A 79 -8.39 -28.77 -2.64
N GLU A 80 -7.73 -29.90 -2.95
CA GLU A 80 -8.05 -31.23 -2.39
C GLU A 80 -7.08 -31.62 -1.27
N SER A 81 -5.90 -30.99 -1.20
CA SER A 81 -4.86 -31.27 -0.22
C SER A 81 -4.16 -29.97 0.22
N PRO A 82 -3.78 -29.84 1.51
CA PRO A 82 -2.95 -28.71 1.97
C PRO A 82 -1.60 -28.63 1.23
N ASN A 83 -1.08 -29.76 0.74
CA ASN A 83 0.16 -29.81 -0.03
C ASN A 83 0.08 -29.09 -1.39
N GLU A 84 -1.12 -28.75 -1.85
CA GLU A 84 -1.28 -27.94 -3.05
C GLU A 84 -0.92 -26.47 -2.81
N ILE A 85 -0.84 -26.03 -1.55
CA ILE A 85 -0.25 -24.73 -1.19
C ILE A 85 1.27 -24.91 -1.19
N GLU A 86 1.89 -24.60 -2.33
CA GLU A 86 3.31 -24.88 -2.55
C GLU A 86 4.23 -23.84 -1.90
N ALA A 87 3.71 -22.62 -1.64
CA ALA A 87 4.44 -21.56 -0.94
C ALA A 87 3.48 -20.54 -0.30
N ILE A 88 3.98 -19.77 0.68
CA ILE A 88 3.24 -18.72 1.36
C ILE A 88 4.01 -17.42 1.24
N GLY A 89 3.37 -16.34 0.74
CA GLY A 89 3.90 -14.99 0.72
C GLY A 89 3.26 -14.13 1.80
N HIS A 90 4.07 -13.45 2.61
CA HIS A 90 3.59 -12.55 3.65
C HIS A 90 3.86 -11.10 3.30
N ARG A 91 2.84 -10.25 3.37
CA ARG A 91 3.05 -8.81 3.38
C ARG A 91 3.61 -8.39 4.73
N VAL A 92 4.71 -7.63 4.70
CA VAL A 92 5.31 -7.00 5.89
C VAL A 92 5.41 -5.50 5.66
N VAL A 93 4.81 -4.71 6.55
CA VAL A 93 4.72 -3.25 6.38
C VAL A 93 6.08 -2.57 6.45
N HIS A 94 7.02 -3.06 7.26
CA HIS A 94 8.28 -2.37 7.46
C HIS A 94 9.46 -3.32 7.66
N GLY A 95 10.46 -3.21 6.81
CA GLY A 95 11.70 -3.99 6.87
C GLY A 95 12.85 -3.32 7.63
N GLY A 96 12.64 -2.10 8.17
CA GLY A 96 13.70 -1.32 8.81
C GLY A 96 14.87 -1.06 7.84
N PRO A 97 16.06 -0.82 8.37
CA PRO A 97 17.29 -0.72 7.57
C PRO A 97 17.84 -2.09 7.13
N PHE A 98 17.17 -3.20 7.51
CA PHE A 98 17.70 -4.54 7.39
C PHE A 98 17.28 -5.25 6.11
N PHE A 99 16.10 -4.92 5.56
CA PHE A 99 15.54 -5.62 4.40
C PHE A 99 15.33 -4.67 3.23
N SER A 100 16.08 -4.91 2.15
CA SER A 100 15.99 -4.19 0.87
C SER A 100 15.33 -5.00 -0.24
N GLU A 101 14.98 -6.26 0.04
CA GLU A 101 14.34 -7.19 -0.89
C GLU A 101 13.48 -8.21 -0.15
N SER A 102 12.73 -9.00 -0.89
CA SER A 102 11.92 -10.09 -0.35
C SER A 102 12.81 -11.24 0.13
N MET A 103 12.47 -11.86 1.28
CA MET A 103 13.32 -12.83 1.97
C MET A 103 12.58 -14.15 2.27
N LEU A 104 13.28 -15.28 2.08
CA LEU A 104 12.81 -16.57 2.60
C LEU A 104 12.79 -16.52 4.13
N VAL A 105 11.74 -17.07 4.74
CA VAL A 105 11.63 -17.18 6.20
C VAL A 105 12.61 -18.22 6.70
N THR A 106 13.53 -17.79 7.56
CA THR A 106 14.45 -18.63 8.35
C THR A 106 14.46 -18.10 9.79
N ASP A 107 15.07 -18.85 10.70
CA ASP A 107 15.20 -18.40 12.09
C ASP A 107 15.98 -17.07 12.20
N GLU A 108 17.02 -16.90 11.38
CA GLU A 108 17.83 -15.68 11.32
C GLU A 108 16.99 -14.50 10.79
N VAL A 109 16.20 -14.71 9.72
CA VAL A 109 15.33 -13.69 9.15
C VAL A 109 14.25 -13.29 10.16
N MET A 110 13.68 -14.25 10.89
CA MET A 110 12.69 -13.96 11.95
C MET A 110 13.31 -13.17 13.11
N ALA A 111 14.53 -13.51 13.53
CA ALA A 111 15.24 -12.74 14.58
C ALA A 111 15.52 -11.29 14.17
N VAL A 112 15.79 -11.04 12.88
CA VAL A 112 15.95 -9.67 12.34
C VAL A 112 14.59 -8.99 12.22
N LEU A 113 13.53 -9.69 11.80
CA LEU A 113 12.18 -9.15 11.73
C LEU A 113 11.67 -8.68 13.10
N GLU A 114 12.02 -9.36 14.18
CA GLU A 114 11.68 -8.95 15.55
C GLU A 114 12.29 -7.58 15.90
N LYS A 115 13.47 -7.23 15.37
CA LYS A 115 14.06 -5.88 15.53
C LYS A 115 13.25 -4.81 14.78
N CYS A 116 12.54 -5.20 13.71
CA CYS A 116 11.69 -4.27 12.96
C CYS A 116 10.42 -3.84 13.73
N VAL A 117 10.10 -4.45 14.87
CA VAL A 117 9.00 -4.02 15.75
C VAL A 117 9.15 -2.56 16.15
N ALA A 118 10.39 -2.09 16.37
CA ALA A 118 10.67 -0.70 16.73
C ALA A 118 10.19 0.32 15.66
N TYR A 119 10.16 -0.07 14.38
CA TYR A 119 9.78 0.80 13.26
C TYR A 119 8.28 0.74 12.92
N ALA A 120 7.61 -0.35 13.27
CA ALA A 120 6.16 -0.51 13.04
C ALA A 120 5.49 -1.29 14.19
N PRO A 121 5.47 -0.73 15.42
CA PRO A 121 5.02 -1.45 16.63
C PRO A 121 3.54 -1.86 16.59
N LEU A 122 2.72 -1.21 15.77
CA LEU A 122 1.31 -1.54 15.60
C LEU A 122 1.05 -2.64 14.54
N HIS A 123 2.05 -2.99 13.72
CA HIS A 123 1.90 -3.88 12.57
C HIS A 123 2.79 -5.12 12.67
N THR A 124 4.09 -4.95 12.90
CA THR A 124 5.06 -6.04 12.88
C THR A 124 4.74 -7.21 13.83
N PRO A 125 4.24 -6.98 15.07
CA PRO A 125 3.83 -8.09 15.94
C PRO A 125 2.74 -8.98 15.32
N ALA A 126 1.75 -8.39 14.64
CA ALA A 126 0.70 -9.11 13.96
C ALA A 126 1.24 -9.94 12.78
N HIS A 127 2.17 -9.37 12.00
CA HIS A 127 2.84 -10.10 10.93
C HIS A 127 3.59 -11.32 11.46
N ILE A 128 4.36 -11.16 12.54
CA ILE A 128 5.07 -12.28 13.21
C ILE A 128 4.09 -13.35 13.67
N MET A 129 2.95 -12.98 14.25
CA MET A 129 1.91 -13.93 14.64
C MET A 129 1.34 -14.69 13.44
N GLY A 130 1.09 -14.00 12.33
CA GLY A 130 0.62 -14.63 11.09
C GLY A 130 1.62 -15.63 10.52
N ILE A 131 2.92 -15.28 10.47
CA ILE A 131 4.00 -16.14 9.99
C ILE A 131 4.13 -17.40 10.89
N LYS A 132 4.18 -17.20 12.22
CA LYS A 132 4.22 -18.30 13.19
C LYS A 132 2.96 -19.18 13.09
N GLY A 133 1.79 -18.61 12.84
CA GLY A 133 0.55 -19.34 12.60
C GLY A 133 0.64 -20.23 11.35
N CYS A 134 1.16 -19.70 10.24
CA CYS A 134 1.40 -20.49 9.03
C CYS A 134 2.41 -21.62 9.26
N THR A 135 3.50 -21.35 10.00
CA THR A 135 4.49 -22.39 10.36
C THR A 135 3.86 -23.52 11.19
N ALA A 136 2.96 -23.20 12.12
CA ALA A 136 2.29 -24.19 12.94
C ALA A 136 1.34 -25.08 12.15
N VAL A 137 0.61 -24.52 11.19
CA VAL A 137 -0.40 -25.23 10.38
C VAL A 137 0.23 -25.94 9.17
N MET A 138 1.23 -25.32 8.55
CA MET A 138 1.89 -25.80 7.32
C MET A 138 3.42 -25.79 7.49
N PRO A 139 3.99 -26.64 8.36
CA PRO A 139 5.40 -26.56 8.76
C PRO A 139 6.41 -26.88 7.66
N LYS A 140 5.97 -27.49 6.56
CA LYS A 140 6.84 -27.86 5.42
C LYS A 140 6.74 -26.88 4.24
N THR A 141 5.76 -25.98 4.26
CA THR A 141 5.52 -25.04 3.16
C THR A 141 6.48 -23.85 3.30
N PRO A 142 7.33 -23.57 2.32
CA PRO A 142 8.25 -22.44 2.36
C PRO A 142 7.47 -21.12 2.42
N GLN A 143 7.99 -20.18 3.20
CA GLN A 143 7.37 -18.88 3.43
C GLN A 143 8.33 -17.76 3.02
N VAL A 144 7.79 -16.68 2.44
CA VAL A 144 8.55 -15.52 1.96
C VAL A 144 7.96 -14.24 2.54
N LEU A 145 8.82 -13.36 3.02
CA LEU A 145 8.46 -12.01 3.49
C LEU A 145 8.64 -11.01 2.35
N VAL A 146 7.62 -10.21 2.09
CA VAL A 146 7.65 -9.12 1.09
C VAL A 146 7.38 -7.82 1.80
N PHE A 147 8.34 -6.89 1.73
CA PHE A 147 8.33 -5.67 2.53
C PHE A 147 7.83 -4.47 1.73
N ASP A 148 6.85 -3.73 2.27
CA ASP A 148 6.34 -2.48 1.66
C ASP A 148 7.41 -1.39 1.53
N THR A 149 8.46 -1.46 2.34
CA THR A 149 9.58 -0.50 2.31
C THR A 149 10.69 -0.89 1.33
N ALA A 150 10.74 -2.14 0.85
CA ALA A 150 11.87 -2.65 0.07
C ALA A 150 12.08 -1.91 -1.26
N PHE A 151 11.00 -1.59 -1.99
CA PHE A 151 11.08 -0.86 -3.26
C PHE A 151 11.75 0.51 -3.12
N HIS A 152 11.64 1.14 -1.96
CA HIS A 152 12.17 2.46 -1.66
C HIS A 152 13.63 2.45 -1.18
N GLN A 153 14.25 1.28 -0.99
CA GLN A 153 15.64 1.19 -0.51
C GLN A 153 16.68 1.60 -1.56
N THR A 154 16.25 1.88 -2.79
CA THR A 154 17.11 2.41 -3.86
C THR A 154 17.32 3.92 -3.81
N MET A 155 16.66 4.64 -2.89
CA MET A 155 16.88 6.07 -2.67
C MET A 155 18.33 6.33 -2.21
N SER A 156 18.93 7.39 -2.72
CA SER A 156 20.26 7.83 -2.31
C SER A 156 20.26 8.50 -0.93
N LYS A 157 21.42 8.60 -0.31
CA LYS A 157 21.56 9.05 1.08
C LYS A 157 21.02 10.48 1.29
N GLU A 158 21.29 11.38 0.36
CA GLU A 158 20.82 12.76 0.39
C GLU A 158 19.28 12.90 0.28
N VAL A 159 18.60 11.87 -0.25
CA VAL A 159 17.13 11.84 -0.37
C VAL A 159 16.48 11.26 0.89
N TYR A 160 17.06 10.21 1.45
CA TYR A 160 16.44 9.56 2.59
C TYR A 160 16.81 10.14 3.96
N MET A 161 17.88 10.95 4.07
CA MET A 161 18.28 11.57 5.34
C MET A 161 17.36 12.72 5.73
N TYR A 162 17.13 12.86 7.03
CA TYR A 162 16.48 14.04 7.61
C TYR A 162 17.53 15.01 8.17
N GLY A 163 17.19 16.28 8.20
CA GLY A 163 18.04 17.34 8.75
C GLY A 163 18.02 17.39 10.30
N VAL A 164 18.14 16.23 10.94
CA VAL A 164 18.32 16.08 12.39
C VAL A 164 19.76 15.69 12.68
N THR A 165 20.15 15.57 13.96
CA THR A 165 21.51 15.18 14.32
C THR A 165 21.85 13.79 13.77
N TYR A 166 23.09 13.60 13.32
CA TYR A 166 23.50 12.42 12.55
C TYR A 166 23.43 11.11 13.36
N ASP A 167 23.60 11.19 14.69
CA ASP A 167 23.44 10.09 15.63
C ASP A 167 22.05 9.46 15.60
N MET A 168 21.01 10.27 15.33
CA MET A 168 19.66 9.75 15.17
C MET A 168 19.54 8.76 13.99
N TYR A 169 20.32 8.98 12.93
CA TYR A 169 20.41 8.03 11.84
C TYR A 169 21.24 6.80 12.22
N GLU A 170 22.42 6.98 12.82
CA GLU A 170 23.35 5.87 13.12
C GLU A 170 22.83 4.95 14.22
N GLU A 171 22.27 5.50 15.29
CA GLU A 171 21.85 4.72 16.45
C GLU A 171 20.41 4.21 16.34
N TYR A 172 19.51 5.02 15.75
CA TYR A 172 18.06 4.72 15.74
C TYR A 172 17.49 4.49 14.34
N GLY A 173 18.29 4.58 13.30
CA GLY A 173 17.84 4.38 11.93
C GLY A 173 16.82 5.42 11.47
N VAL A 174 16.88 6.66 11.98
CA VAL A 174 15.96 7.73 11.59
C VAL A 174 16.28 8.21 10.19
N ARG A 175 15.50 7.73 9.23
CA ARG A 175 15.58 8.07 7.81
C ARG A 175 14.21 7.88 7.13
N ARG A 176 14.08 8.33 5.89
CA ARG A 176 12.93 8.02 5.05
C ARG A 176 12.99 6.56 4.61
N TYR A 177 11.90 5.81 4.82
CA TYR A 177 11.71 4.44 4.34
C TYR A 177 10.63 4.34 3.26
N GLY A 178 9.57 5.13 3.39
CA GLY A 178 8.41 5.04 2.51
C GLY A 178 7.50 3.85 2.86
N ALA A 179 6.38 3.76 2.16
CA ALA A 179 5.46 2.62 2.23
C ALA A 179 4.68 2.47 0.90
N HIS A 180 3.78 1.47 0.81
CA HIS A 180 3.10 1.06 -0.43
C HIS A 180 4.08 0.64 -1.55
N GLY A 181 5.28 0.19 -1.19
CA GLY A 181 6.33 -0.15 -2.16
C GLY A 181 5.92 -1.26 -3.12
N THR A 182 5.17 -2.25 -2.68
CA THR A 182 4.60 -3.30 -3.53
C THR A 182 3.67 -2.72 -4.60
N SER A 183 2.80 -1.78 -4.22
CA SER A 183 1.91 -1.08 -5.16
C SER A 183 2.70 -0.22 -6.14
N HIS A 184 3.61 0.66 -5.66
CA HIS A 184 4.40 1.52 -6.52
C HIS A 184 5.27 0.72 -7.50
N ARG A 185 5.86 -0.39 -7.06
CA ARG A 185 6.62 -1.31 -7.92
C ARG A 185 5.74 -1.92 -9.01
N TYR A 186 4.55 -2.39 -8.64
CA TYR A 186 3.61 -2.98 -9.58
C TYR A 186 3.19 -1.98 -10.65
N VAL A 187 2.60 -0.86 -10.25
CA VAL A 187 2.03 0.09 -11.22
C VAL A 187 3.08 0.82 -12.06
N SER A 188 4.28 1.05 -11.52
CA SER A 188 5.39 1.59 -12.32
C SER A 188 5.90 0.58 -13.34
N GLY A 189 5.96 -0.72 -12.98
CA GLY A 189 6.31 -1.79 -13.90
C GLY A 189 5.28 -1.95 -15.02
N GLU A 190 3.97 -1.91 -14.72
CA GLU A 190 2.91 -1.91 -15.72
C GLU A 190 2.99 -0.66 -16.63
N MET A 191 3.26 0.52 -16.05
CA MET A 191 3.46 1.73 -16.85
C MET A 191 4.63 1.59 -17.82
N VAL A 192 5.76 1.02 -17.38
CA VAL A 192 6.92 0.75 -18.26
C VAL A 192 6.53 -0.17 -19.42
N LYS A 193 5.75 -1.23 -19.17
CA LYS A 193 5.23 -2.12 -20.24
C LYS A 193 4.38 -1.34 -21.25
N LEU A 194 3.46 -0.51 -20.79
CA LEU A 194 2.60 0.34 -21.62
C LEU A 194 3.40 1.40 -22.41
N MET A 195 4.58 1.79 -21.92
CA MET A 195 5.49 2.72 -22.58
C MET A 195 6.55 2.05 -23.47
N GLY A 196 6.38 0.78 -23.84
CA GLY A 196 7.25 0.04 -24.76
C GLY A 196 8.23 -0.94 -24.10
N GLY A 197 8.10 -1.21 -22.79
CA GLY A 197 8.76 -2.30 -22.08
C GLY A 197 10.20 -2.04 -21.61
N CYS A 198 10.80 -0.86 -21.92
CA CYS A 198 12.12 -0.49 -21.43
C CYS A 198 12.02 0.56 -20.32
N ALA A 199 12.61 0.27 -19.16
CA ALA A 199 12.60 1.18 -18.02
C ALA A 199 13.71 2.25 -18.11
N GLU A 200 14.78 1.99 -18.85
CA GLU A 200 15.91 2.91 -18.99
C GLU A 200 15.46 4.25 -19.57
N GLY A 201 15.90 5.34 -18.96
CA GLY A 201 15.54 6.72 -19.31
C GLY A 201 14.14 7.14 -18.89
N LYS A 202 13.26 6.23 -18.41
CA LYS A 202 11.89 6.57 -18.02
C LYS A 202 11.81 7.22 -16.63
N LYS A 203 11.05 8.29 -16.56
CA LYS A 203 10.77 9.09 -15.35
C LYS A 203 9.27 9.09 -15.09
N ILE A 204 8.85 8.35 -14.08
CA ILE A 204 7.46 8.07 -13.78
C ILE A 204 7.14 8.55 -12.37
N VAL A 205 6.02 9.24 -12.19
CA VAL A 205 5.45 9.53 -10.87
C VAL A 205 4.24 8.63 -10.67
N THR A 206 4.23 7.85 -9.61
CA THR A 206 3.10 6.99 -9.24
C THR A 206 2.37 7.58 -8.04
N CYS A 207 1.05 7.76 -8.17
CA CYS A 207 0.16 8.34 -7.19
C CYS A 207 -0.77 7.25 -6.64
N HIS A 208 -0.39 6.64 -5.53
CA HIS A 208 -1.22 5.70 -4.79
C HIS A 208 -2.13 6.50 -3.86
N ILE A 209 -3.38 6.71 -4.25
CA ILE A 209 -4.32 7.57 -3.53
C ILE A 209 -5.49 6.73 -3.02
N GLY A 210 -5.46 6.43 -1.72
CA GLY A 210 -6.47 5.67 -1.01
C GLY A 210 -6.75 6.28 0.37
N ASN A 211 -7.20 5.47 1.32
CA ASN A 211 -7.30 5.90 2.71
C ASN A 211 -5.91 6.14 3.34
N GLY A 212 -4.91 5.32 2.98
CA GLY A 212 -3.49 5.67 3.01
C GLY A 212 -3.06 6.13 1.63
N SER A 213 -2.19 7.15 1.54
CA SER A 213 -1.78 7.72 0.25
C SER A 213 -0.30 8.05 0.22
N SER A 214 0.33 7.80 -0.92
CA SER A 214 1.73 8.16 -1.15
C SER A 214 2.00 8.46 -2.62
N ILE A 215 2.99 9.27 -2.87
CA ILE A 215 3.50 9.62 -4.19
C ILE A 215 4.94 9.15 -4.27
N THR A 216 5.32 8.51 -5.37
CA THR A 216 6.68 7.99 -5.56
C THR A 216 7.25 8.39 -6.90
N ALA A 217 8.50 8.85 -6.91
CA ALA A 217 9.30 9.10 -8.09
C ALA A 217 10.05 7.83 -8.47
N VAL A 218 9.86 7.38 -9.71
CA VAL A 218 10.51 6.17 -10.25
C VAL A 218 11.29 6.57 -11.48
N LYS A 219 12.61 6.35 -11.44
CA LYS A 219 13.51 6.58 -12.55
C LYS A 219 14.26 5.31 -12.88
N ASP A 220 14.33 4.95 -14.16
CA ASP A 220 15.00 3.73 -14.63
C ASP A 220 14.46 2.45 -13.92
N GLY A 221 13.16 2.43 -13.59
CA GLY A 221 12.51 1.34 -12.85
C GLY A 221 12.82 1.27 -11.36
N LYS A 222 13.55 2.24 -10.79
CA LYS A 222 13.94 2.30 -9.38
C LYS A 222 13.30 3.49 -8.68
N CYS A 223 12.88 3.30 -7.43
CA CYS A 223 12.46 4.42 -6.60
C CYS A 223 13.64 5.36 -6.33
N VAL A 224 13.45 6.65 -6.62
CA VAL A 224 14.45 7.70 -6.36
C VAL A 224 13.97 8.69 -5.30
N ASP A 225 12.66 8.77 -5.02
CA ASP A 225 12.08 9.53 -3.91
C ASP A 225 10.66 9.03 -3.61
N THR A 226 10.16 9.25 -2.40
CA THR A 226 8.79 8.92 -2.00
C THR A 226 8.27 9.86 -0.93
N SER A 227 6.97 10.08 -0.88
CA SER A 227 6.35 11.07 0.02
C SER A 227 6.23 10.59 1.47
N MET A 228 5.99 9.30 1.72
CA MET A 228 5.99 8.77 3.08
C MET A 228 7.42 8.73 3.63
N GLY A 229 7.56 8.98 4.92
CA GLY A 229 8.84 9.24 5.56
C GLY A 229 9.37 8.08 6.40
N PHE A 230 9.81 8.41 7.61
CA PHE A 230 10.20 7.46 8.66
C PHE A 230 9.04 6.54 9.03
N THR A 231 7.82 7.07 9.02
CA THR A 231 6.57 6.33 9.19
C THR A 231 5.61 6.63 8.03
N PRO A 232 4.51 5.87 7.88
CA PRO A 232 3.46 6.17 6.91
C PRO A 232 2.61 7.42 7.23
N LEU A 233 3.04 8.26 8.16
CA LEU A 233 2.35 9.51 8.52
C LEU A 233 2.73 10.69 7.62
N ASP A 234 3.99 10.75 7.16
CA ASP A 234 4.55 11.83 6.34
C ASP A 234 3.95 11.85 4.92
N GLY A 235 4.16 12.93 4.19
CA GLY A 235 3.74 13.11 2.81
C GLY A 235 2.45 13.90 2.65
N ILE A 236 1.55 13.45 1.77
CA ILE A 236 0.25 14.09 1.58
C ILE A 236 -0.71 13.72 2.71
N MET A 237 -1.69 14.58 2.98
CA MET A 237 -2.76 14.25 3.92
C MET A 237 -3.57 13.04 3.41
N MET A 238 -4.11 12.25 4.33
CA MET A 238 -4.78 10.98 4.05
C MET A 238 -6.15 10.95 4.73
N GLY A 239 -6.85 9.86 4.70
CA GLY A 239 -8.18 9.74 5.33
C GLY A 239 -8.25 10.31 6.74
N THR A 240 -7.31 9.91 7.62
CA THR A 240 -7.24 10.34 9.03
C THR A 240 -5.88 10.86 9.45
N ARG A 241 -4.85 10.79 8.59
CA ARG A 241 -3.47 11.21 8.88
C ARG A 241 -3.22 12.61 8.34
N CYS A 242 -2.48 13.42 9.13
CA CYS A 242 -2.21 14.81 8.77
C CYS A 242 -1.31 14.98 7.53
N GLY A 243 -0.45 14.02 7.22
CA GLY A 243 0.64 14.20 6.27
C GLY A 243 1.74 15.12 6.85
N ALA A 244 2.55 15.70 5.97
CA ALA A 244 3.61 16.63 6.33
C ALA A 244 3.03 17.92 6.93
N ILE A 245 3.51 18.30 8.12
CA ILE A 245 3.19 19.55 8.81
C ILE A 245 4.48 20.21 9.27
N ASP A 246 4.43 21.51 9.59
CA ASP A 246 5.55 22.16 10.28
C ASP A 246 5.79 21.47 11.64
N PRO A 247 7.01 20.99 11.92
CA PRO A 247 7.32 20.31 13.18
C PRO A 247 6.97 21.12 14.42
N ALA A 248 7.01 22.45 14.36
CA ALA A 248 6.65 23.33 15.48
C ALA A 248 5.15 23.28 15.85
N ILE A 249 4.29 22.80 14.94
CA ILE A 249 2.86 22.57 15.22
C ILE A 249 2.68 21.47 16.26
N VAL A 250 3.56 20.48 16.31
CA VAL A 250 3.44 19.34 17.22
C VAL A 250 3.47 19.78 18.70
N PRO A 251 4.53 20.43 19.21
CA PRO A 251 4.55 20.90 20.59
C PRO A 251 3.49 21.98 20.86
N PHE A 252 3.15 22.81 19.87
CA PHE A 252 2.08 23.79 20.00
C PHE A 252 0.71 23.15 20.30
N ILE A 253 0.34 22.11 19.53
CA ILE A 253 -0.93 21.38 19.77
C ILE A 253 -0.87 20.64 21.10
N MET A 254 0.26 20.01 21.43
CA MET A 254 0.43 19.31 22.71
C MET A 254 0.15 20.24 23.89
N GLU A 255 0.70 21.46 23.85
CA GLU A 255 0.46 22.49 24.88
C GLU A 255 -1.03 22.91 24.91
N LYS A 256 -1.63 23.24 23.74
CA LYS A 256 -3.01 23.74 23.68
C LYS A 256 -4.06 22.70 24.09
N LYS A 257 -3.80 21.42 23.82
CA LYS A 257 -4.72 20.32 24.12
C LYS A 257 -4.31 19.51 25.35
N ASN A 258 -3.19 19.85 25.96
CA ASN A 258 -2.58 19.10 27.08
C ASN A 258 -2.37 17.61 26.74
N PHE A 259 -1.88 17.36 25.52
CA PHE A 259 -1.62 16.02 25.03
C PHE A 259 -0.26 15.49 25.47
N THR A 260 -0.23 14.23 25.88
CA THR A 260 0.99 13.43 25.96
C THR A 260 1.53 13.13 24.55
N PRO A 261 2.80 12.74 24.37
CA PRO A 261 3.33 12.33 23.07
C PRO A 261 2.52 11.21 22.40
N LYS A 262 2.00 10.26 23.17
CA LYS A 262 1.16 9.16 22.67
C LYS A 262 -0.21 9.66 22.17
N GLU A 263 -0.82 10.60 22.86
CA GLU A 263 -2.08 11.22 22.43
C GLU A 263 -1.88 12.08 21.20
N MET A 264 -0.76 12.79 21.10
CA MET A 264 -0.40 13.55 19.91
C MET A 264 -0.18 12.64 18.70
N ASP A 265 0.54 11.52 18.86
CA ASP A 265 0.68 10.52 17.80
C ASP A 265 -0.69 9.99 17.35
N ALA A 266 -1.56 9.62 18.29
CA ALA A 266 -2.91 9.16 17.97
C ALA A 266 -3.75 10.25 17.26
N TYR A 267 -3.61 11.52 17.66
CA TYR A 267 -4.29 12.64 17.01
C TYR A 267 -3.84 12.81 15.55
N MET A 268 -2.53 12.83 15.30
CA MET A 268 -1.98 12.99 13.96
C MET A 268 -2.36 11.83 13.01
N ASN A 269 -2.47 10.61 13.56
CA ASN A 269 -2.76 9.41 12.77
C ASN A 269 -4.26 9.14 12.57
N LYS A 270 -5.14 9.58 13.50
CA LYS A 270 -6.54 9.12 13.54
C LYS A 270 -7.59 10.22 13.50
N GLN A 271 -7.22 11.50 13.70
CA GLN A 271 -8.17 12.60 13.85
C GLN A 271 -7.93 13.75 12.87
N CYS A 272 -6.92 13.65 12.02
CA CYS A 272 -6.51 14.67 11.04
C CYS A 272 -6.94 14.30 9.62
N GLY A 273 -6.23 14.79 8.63
CA GLY A 273 -6.45 14.46 7.22
C GLY A 273 -7.82 14.87 6.70
N LEU A 274 -8.38 14.06 5.81
CA LEU A 274 -9.69 14.32 5.20
C LEU A 274 -10.78 14.47 6.28
N LEU A 275 -10.79 13.58 7.28
CA LEU A 275 -11.70 13.64 8.39
C LEU A 275 -11.55 14.94 9.19
N GLY A 276 -10.33 15.30 9.57
CA GLY A 276 -10.07 16.45 10.44
C GLY A 276 -10.38 17.79 9.79
N ILE A 277 -10.06 17.96 8.51
CA ILE A 277 -10.33 19.19 7.76
C ILE A 277 -11.81 19.30 7.43
N SER A 278 -12.41 18.26 6.86
CA SER A 278 -13.83 18.30 6.47
C SER A 278 -14.77 18.34 7.67
N GLY A 279 -14.45 17.61 8.74
CA GLY A 279 -15.36 17.34 9.83
C GLY A 279 -16.53 16.42 9.45
N VAL A 280 -16.44 15.75 8.29
CA VAL A 280 -17.51 14.88 7.75
C VAL A 280 -17.12 13.40 7.87
N SER A 281 -16.10 12.99 7.10
CA SER A 281 -15.72 11.57 7.00
C SER A 281 -14.27 11.43 6.54
N SER A 282 -13.67 10.28 6.77
CA SER A 282 -12.42 9.87 6.15
C SER A 282 -12.63 9.19 4.79
N ASP A 283 -13.89 8.87 4.43
CA ASP A 283 -14.25 8.24 3.16
C ASP A 283 -14.46 9.32 2.09
N SER A 284 -13.75 9.21 0.98
CA SER A 284 -13.84 10.16 -0.12
C SER A 284 -15.23 10.22 -0.75
N ARG A 285 -16.02 9.16 -0.71
CA ARG A 285 -17.39 9.11 -1.25
C ARG A 285 -18.34 10.01 -0.45
N ASP A 286 -18.22 9.96 0.88
CA ASP A 286 -18.99 10.83 1.77
C ASP A 286 -18.59 12.29 1.60
N LEU A 287 -17.29 12.56 1.39
CA LEU A 287 -16.80 13.92 1.14
C LEU A 287 -17.30 14.46 -0.20
N GLU A 288 -17.28 13.65 -1.25
CA GLU A 288 -17.77 14.06 -2.58
C GLU A 288 -19.26 14.38 -2.53
N LYS A 289 -20.04 13.58 -1.83
CA LYS A 289 -21.44 13.85 -1.57
C LYS A 289 -21.62 15.18 -0.82
N ALA A 290 -20.92 15.38 0.30
CA ALA A 290 -21.02 16.59 1.09
C ALA A 290 -20.60 17.84 0.29
N MET A 291 -19.57 17.75 -0.52
CA MET A 291 -19.13 18.83 -1.42
C MET A 291 -20.23 19.20 -2.44
N ASN A 292 -20.85 18.20 -3.06
CA ASN A 292 -21.92 18.41 -4.03
C ASN A 292 -23.20 18.98 -3.38
N GLU A 293 -23.39 18.78 -2.08
CA GLU A 293 -24.43 19.38 -1.27
C GLU A 293 -24.07 20.80 -0.76
N GLY A 294 -22.91 21.34 -1.18
CA GLY A 294 -22.48 22.71 -0.86
C GLY A 294 -21.66 22.85 0.42
N ASN A 295 -21.10 21.76 0.96
CA ASN A 295 -20.22 21.82 2.13
C ASN A 295 -18.84 22.42 1.74
N GLU A 296 -18.58 23.66 2.16
CA GLU A 296 -17.35 24.39 1.82
C GLU A 296 -16.08 23.71 2.39
N ARG A 297 -16.16 23.12 3.58
CA ARG A 297 -15.00 22.42 4.17
C ARG A 297 -14.67 21.12 3.43
N ALA A 298 -15.67 20.40 2.92
CA ALA A 298 -15.45 19.25 2.06
C ALA A 298 -14.77 19.66 0.74
N ALA A 299 -15.21 20.76 0.12
CA ALA A 299 -14.59 21.33 -1.07
C ALA A 299 -13.12 21.74 -0.80
N LEU A 300 -12.87 22.50 0.28
CA LEU A 300 -11.52 22.88 0.72
C LEU A 300 -10.62 21.64 0.95
N THR A 301 -11.16 20.57 1.53
CA THR A 301 -10.43 19.33 1.78
C THR A 301 -9.89 18.72 0.48
N TYR A 302 -10.70 18.69 -0.57
CA TYR A 302 -10.27 18.23 -1.89
C TYR A 302 -9.27 19.20 -2.55
N ASP A 303 -9.46 20.50 -2.39
CA ASP A 303 -8.52 21.51 -2.89
C ASP A 303 -7.12 21.29 -2.29
N MET A 304 -7.06 21.09 -0.98
CA MET A 304 -5.81 20.80 -0.25
C MET A 304 -5.19 19.49 -0.71
N LEU A 305 -5.95 18.40 -0.81
CA LEU A 305 -5.45 17.10 -1.26
C LEU A 305 -4.86 17.17 -2.67
N CYS A 306 -5.63 17.73 -3.62
CA CYS A 306 -5.20 17.86 -5.01
C CYS A 306 -3.99 18.77 -5.16
N TYR A 307 -3.92 19.86 -4.38
CA TYR A 307 -2.76 20.75 -4.34
C TYR A 307 -1.50 20.01 -3.86
N GLN A 308 -1.61 19.22 -2.80
CA GLN A 308 -0.47 18.47 -2.28
C GLN A 308 0.02 17.40 -3.27
N ILE A 309 -0.88 16.65 -3.91
CA ILE A 309 -0.52 15.67 -4.95
C ILE A 309 0.22 16.37 -6.10
N LYS A 310 -0.36 17.46 -6.62
CA LYS A 310 0.24 18.28 -7.70
C LYS A 310 1.63 18.77 -7.32
N LYS A 311 1.81 19.28 -6.09
CA LYS A 311 3.10 19.74 -5.58
C LYS A 311 4.16 18.63 -5.59
N PHE A 312 3.81 17.41 -5.19
CA PHE A 312 4.72 16.26 -5.24
C PHE A 312 5.07 15.86 -6.68
N ILE A 313 4.08 15.85 -7.60
CA ILE A 313 4.36 15.58 -9.02
C ILE A 313 5.37 16.60 -9.57
N GLY A 314 5.17 17.90 -9.28
CA GLY A 314 6.09 18.96 -9.69
C GLY A 314 7.49 18.81 -9.08
N ALA A 315 7.60 18.55 -7.77
CA ALA A 315 8.86 18.35 -7.08
C ALA A 315 9.62 17.14 -7.64
N TYR A 316 8.92 16.03 -7.87
CA TYR A 316 9.53 14.80 -8.38
C TYR A 316 9.92 14.91 -9.86
N SER A 317 9.17 15.67 -10.66
CA SER A 317 9.58 15.97 -12.03
C SER A 317 10.88 16.77 -12.05
N ALA A 318 11.06 17.70 -11.12
CA ALA A 318 12.30 18.47 -10.98
C ALA A 318 13.46 17.59 -10.50
N SER A 319 13.26 16.75 -9.45
CA SER A 319 14.31 15.90 -8.92
C SER A 319 14.78 14.83 -9.92
N MET A 320 13.89 14.32 -10.78
CA MET A 320 14.25 13.38 -11.84
C MET A 320 14.82 14.06 -13.10
N GLY A 321 14.72 15.39 -13.20
CA GLY A 321 15.12 16.15 -14.41
C GLY A 321 14.19 15.93 -15.59
N GLY A 322 12.88 15.78 -15.34
CA GLY A 322 11.81 15.60 -16.33
C GLY A 322 10.74 14.62 -15.88
N LEU A 323 9.75 14.41 -16.76
CA LEU A 323 8.61 13.54 -16.51
C LEU A 323 8.16 12.91 -17.84
N ASP A 324 7.98 11.60 -17.84
CA ASP A 324 7.49 10.83 -19.00
C ASP A 324 6.12 10.22 -18.73
N GLY A 325 5.81 9.90 -17.46
CA GLY A 325 4.55 9.27 -17.10
C GLY A 325 4.04 9.60 -15.71
N ILE A 326 2.71 9.62 -15.56
CA ILE A 326 2.01 9.71 -14.28
C ILE A 326 1.04 8.53 -14.19
N VAL A 327 1.01 7.88 -13.04
CA VAL A 327 0.07 6.79 -12.75
C VAL A 327 -0.80 7.15 -11.56
N PHE A 328 -2.11 7.02 -11.70
CA PHE A 328 -3.07 7.04 -10.60
C PHE A 328 -3.51 5.63 -10.26
N THR A 329 -3.54 5.29 -8.97
CA THR A 329 -3.90 3.97 -8.48
C THR A 329 -4.51 4.04 -7.08
N ALA A 330 -4.96 2.92 -6.56
CA ALA A 330 -5.71 2.75 -5.32
C ALA A 330 -7.09 3.45 -5.32
N GLY A 331 -7.86 3.22 -4.27
CA GLY A 331 -9.30 3.49 -4.26
C GLY A 331 -9.72 4.86 -4.80
N ILE A 332 -9.12 5.95 -4.34
CA ILE A 332 -9.44 7.31 -4.81
C ILE A 332 -8.82 7.55 -6.20
N GLY A 333 -7.57 7.13 -6.41
CA GLY A 333 -6.87 7.29 -7.68
C GLY A 333 -7.55 6.57 -8.84
N GLU A 334 -8.11 5.39 -8.57
CA GLU A 334 -8.82 4.58 -9.57
C GLU A 334 -10.25 5.07 -9.85
N HIS A 335 -10.97 5.52 -8.81
CA HIS A 335 -12.41 5.72 -8.92
C HIS A 335 -12.87 7.19 -8.98
N SER A 336 -11.96 8.18 -8.76
CA SER A 336 -12.35 9.60 -8.79
C SER A 336 -11.79 10.36 -10.02
N PRO A 337 -12.55 10.45 -11.10
CA PRO A 337 -12.16 11.27 -12.27
C PRO A 337 -12.00 12.75 -11.91
N PHE A 338 -12.80 13.24 -10.96
CA PHE A 338 -12.74 14.60 -10.45
C PHE A 338 -11.35 14.92 -9.84
N ILE A 339 -10.83 14.04 -8.97
CA ILE A 339 -9.53 14.25 -8.34
C ILE A 339 -8.41 14.19 -9.39
N ARG A 340 -8.44 13.22 -10.31
CA ARG A 340 -7.44 13.11 -11.37
C ARG A 340 -7.42 14.37 -12.26
N GLU A 341 -8.59 14.86 -12.70
CA GLU A 341 -8.70 16.10 -13.47
C GLU A 341 -8.14 17.30 -12.69
N LYS A 342 -8.55 17.47 -11.44
CA LYS A 342 -8.13 18.58 -10.59
C LYS A 342 -6.62 18.58 -10.30
N VAL A 343 -6.02 17.41 -10.10
CA VAL A 343 -4.57 17.24 -9.94
C VAL A 343 -3.83 17.60 -11.22
N LEU A 344 -4.30 17.16 -12.38
CA LEU A 344 -3.62 17.32 -13.66
C LEU A 344 -3.77 18.74 -14.24
N SER A 345 -4.85 19.45 -13.89
CA SER A 345 -5.06 20.85 -14.29
C SER A 345 -3.91 21.74 -13.80
N GLY A 346 -3.29 22.49 -14.71
CA GLY A 346 -2.12 23.35 -14.44
C GLY A 346 -0.78 22.62 -14.51
N LEU A 347 -0.74 21.35 -14.99
CA LEU A 347 0.48 20.61 -15.31
C LEU A 347 0.81 20.59 -16.81
N GLU A 348 0.10 21.39 -17.62
CA GLU A 348 0.28 21.49 -19.06
C GLU A 348 1.70 21.93 -19.43
N TYR A 349 2.33 22.75 -18.59
CA TYR A 349 3.73 23.18 -18.76
C TYR A 349 4.74 22.00 -18.67
N LEU A 350 4.38 20.92 -17.96
CA LEU A 350 5.13 19.67 -17.94
C LEU A 350 4.85 18.81 -19.18
N GLY A 351 3.92 19.20 -20.03
CA GLY A 351 3.51 18.46 -21.23
C GLY A 351 2.39 17.45 -20.97
N VAL A 352 1.65 17.60 -19.89
CA VAL A 352 0.45 16.80 -19.58
C VAL A 352 -0.74 17.39 -20.36
N LYS A 353 -1.48 16.53 -21.07
CA LYS A 353 -2.77 16.88 -21.67
C LYS A 353 -3.78 15.81 -21.30
N LEU A 354 -4.77 16.18 -20.47
CA LEU A 354 -5.84 15.27 -20.06
C LEU A 354 -6.86 15.11 -21.20
N ASP A 355 -7.29 13.88 -21.44
CA ASP A 355 -8.49 13.58 -22.21
C ASP A 355 -9.65 13.35 -21.22
N LYS A 356 -10.59 14.30 -21.16
CA LYS A 356 -11.70 14.28 -20.19
C LYS A 356 -12.66 13.13 -20.41
N GLU A 357 -12.89 12.72 -21.64
CA GLU A 357 -13.78 11.60 -21.97
C GLU A 357 -13.14 10.30 -21.52
N ARG A 358 -11.86 10.07 -21.84
CA ARG A 358 -11.10 8.92 -21.36
C ARG A 358 -10.97 8.90 -19.84
N ASN A 359 -10.84 10.04 -19.18
CA ASN A 359 -10.79 10.12 -17.72
C ASN A 359 -12.11 9.69 -17.04
N ASN A 360 -13.25 9.78 -17.73
CA ASN A 360 -14.57 9.39 -17.24
C ASN A 360 -14.96 7.96 -17.65
N PHE A 361 -14.01 7.02 -17.68
CA PHE A 361 -14.21 5.64 -18.11
C PHE A 361 -15.12 4.79 -17.18
N GLY A 362 -15.59 5.33 -16.06
CA GLY A 362 -16.38 4.59 -15.07
C GLY A 362 -15.50 3.68 -14.19
N HIS A 363 -15.69 2.37 -14.30
CA HIS A 363 -14.90 1.37 -13.56
C HIS A 363 -14.18 0.45 -14.54
N SER A 364 -12.89 0.20 -14.30
CA SER A 364 -12.08 -0.72 -15.09
C SER A 364 -11.17 -1.54 -14.18
N GLY A 365 -11.07 -2.83 -14.46
CA GLY A 365 -10.06 -3.72 -13.87
C GLY A 365 -8.72 -3.68 -14.63
N ASP A 366 -8.68 -3.01 -15.80
CA ASP A 366 -7.50 -2.91 -16.66
C ASP A 366 -6.95 -1.48 -16.68
N PRO A 367 -5.66 -1.30 -17.06
CA PRO A 367 -5.09 0.02 -17.25
C PRO A 367 -5.84 0.87 -18.26
N VAL A 368 -6.12 2.13 -17.94
CA VAL A 368 -6.79 3.08 -18.82
C VAL A 368 -5.90 4.29 -19.06
N LYS A 369 -5.57 4.57 -20.33
CA LYS A 369 -4.88 5.81 -20.72
C LYS A 369 -5.87 6.97 -20.64
N ILE A 370 -5.56 7.94 -19.78
CA ILE A 370 -6.41 9.11 -19.57
C ILE A 370 -5.80 10.40 -20.13
N SER A 371 -4.57 10.35 -20.65
CA SER A 371 -3.99 11.47 -21.41
C SER A 371 -4.40 11.42 -22.89
N ALA A 372 -4.46 12.61 -23.51
CA ALA A 372 -4.64 12.76 -24.95
C ALA A 372 -3.47 12.11 -25.73
N ASP A 373 -3.68 11.79 -27.00
CA ASP A 373 -2.67 11.09 -27.80
C ASP A 373 -1.44 11.97 -28.11
N ASP A 374 -1.64 13.30 -28.16
CA ASP A 374 -0.58 14.29 -28.35
C ASP A 374 0.02 14.78 -27.02
N SER A 375 -0.34 14.18 -25.90
CA SER A 375 0.30 14.46 -24.61
C SER A 375 1.74 13.93 -24.59
N ARG A 376 2.70 14.80 -24.27
CA ARG A 376 4.11 14.41 -24.12
C ARG A 376 4.32 13.51 -22.92
N VAL A 377 3.60 13.78 -21.82
CA VAL A 377 3.59 12.94 -20.62
C VAL A 377 2.39 12.00 -20.70
N ALA A 378 2.64 10.71 -20.68
CA ALA A 378 1.59 9.71 -20.66
C ALA A 378 0.94 9.65 -19.27
N VAL A 379 -0.39 9.67 -19.19
CA VAL A 379 -1.09 9.51 -17.92
C VAL A 379 -2.04 8.33 -17.98
N TYR A 380 -1.93 7.45 -16.98
CA TYR A 380 -2.75 6.26 -16.88
C TYR A 380 -3.40 6.15 -15.49
N MET A 381 -4.60 5.61 -15.45
CA MET A 381 -5.10 4.89 -14.31
C MET A 381 -4.69 3.43 -14.45
N ILE A 382 -4.04 2.88 -13.42
CA ILE A 382 -3.61 1.47 -13.38
C ILE A 382 -4.07 0.89 -12.05
N PRO A 383 -4.98 -0.10 -12.04
CA PRO A 383 -5.37 -0.78 -10.80
C PRO A 383 -4.17 -1.45 -10.14
N THR A 384 -4.01 -1.26 -8.83
CA THR A 384 -2.92 -1.93 -8.10
C THR A 384 -3.26 -3.40 -7.84
N ASN A 385 -2.23 -4.24 -7.80
CA ASN A 385 -2.34 -5.65 -7.45
C ASN A 385 -1.11 -6.06 -6.60
N GLU A 386 -1.15 -5.66 -5.33
CA GLU A 386 -0.05 -5.89 -4.39
C GLU A 386 0.14 -7.40 -4.11
N GLU A 387 -0.96 -8.12 -4.02
CA GLU A 387 -0.94 -9.56 -3.74
C GLU A 387 -0.30 -10.36 -4.88
N LEU A 388 -0.48 -9.94 -6.12
CA LEU A 388 0.19 -10.56 -7.27
C LEU A 388 1.71 -10.36 -7.22
N VAL A 389 2.16 -9.18 -6.77
CA VAL A 389 3.59 -8.90 -6.56
C VAL A 389 4.16 -9.83 -5.49
N ILE A 390 3.43 -10.00 -4.39
CA ILE A 390 3.84 -10.89 -3.29
C ILE A 390 3.91 -12.34 -3.79
N ALA A 391 2.90 -12.79 -4.55
CA ALA A 391 2.88 -14.13 -5.12
C ALA A 391 4.06 -14.37 -6.08
N ALA A 392 4.36 -13.40 -6.95
CA ALA A 392 5.46 -13.49 -7.93
C ALA A 392 6.84 -13.52 -7.25
N ASP A 393 7.08 -12.68 -6.23
CA ASP A 393 8.32 -12.71 -5.46
C ASP A 393 8.49 -14.04 -4.71
N THR A 394 7.39 -14.53 -4.13
CA THR A 394 7.36 -15.81 -3.42
C THR A 394 7.73 -16.95 -4.36
N GLU A 395 7.10 -17.02 -5.53
CA GLU A 395 7.41 -18.02 -6.55
C GLU A 395 8.88 -17.96 -6.98
N LYS A 396 9.38 -16.74 -7.28
CA LYS A 396 10.76 -16.53 -7.72
C LYS A 396 11.76 -17.05 -6.70
N ILE A 397 11.55 -16.77 -5.41
CA ILE A 397 12.46 -17.18 -4.33
C ILE A 397 12.37 -18.68 -4.10
N VAL A 398 11.16 -19.24 -4.05
CA VAL A 398 10.97 -20.68 -3.77
C VAL A 398 11.44 -21.56 -4.94
N LYS A 399 11.31 -21.12 -6.20
CA LYS A 399 11.87 -21.85 -7.35
C LYS A 399 13.40 -21.85 -7.42
N ALA A 400 14.05 -20.99 -6.64
CA ALA A 400 15.51 -20.92 -6.55
C ALA A 400 16.11 -21.78 -5.42
N LEU A 401 15.27 -22.45 -4.60
CA LEU A 401 15.70 -23.41 -3.56
C LEU A 401 16.05 -24.76 -4.18
#